data_c5d6f6e1e4562da9e1ecd6418a1665f6
#
_entry.id   c5d6f6e1e4562da9e1ecd6418a1665f6
#
_cell.length_a   1.000
_cell.length_b   1.000
_cell.length_c   1.000
_cell.angle_alpha   90.00
_cell.angle_beta   90.00
_cell.angle_gamma   90.00
#
_symmetry.space_group_name_H-M   'P 1'
#
loop_
_entity.id
_entity.type
_entity.pdbx_description
1 polymer ?
#
loop_
_entity_poly.entity_id
_entity_poly.type
_entity_poly.pdbx_seq_one_letter_code
_entity_poly.pdbx_strand_id
1 'polypeptide(L)'
;MSAPHVIIIGAGSTGAATAHDLALRGVRVTVLERGEVASGTTGRNHCLLHSGGRYCVKDQESAIECIDENLILRKIMPEVLELNDGLFVAVTEDDLAFKEKFLAGCEACHIPARDLPLKRAFEVEPLLNPKTLAAVQVPDGVFEPFRLCLTFLATARRNGAAVRTYCEVKEVTRAGQSVTGVAVVDHCTGKAETIGADVVVNATGPWAGEIAEMAGVDVPVAPTAGVMVTVGQRLNNMVVNRLNKPSDGDIVVPQRTTSIIGTTSWAVNDPDLIPIPQEHVEKMFQQGELLLPGIRRVPVRGVMAVARPLISKGGVDEREVSRTFECFDHKRDGVDGFVTISGGKTTTARGMAEKVSDIVCGKLGIKAECRTRDVPLAPYRLFYQ
;
A
#
# COMPACT_ATOMS: atom_id res chain seq x y z
N MET A 1 -20.05 -20.79 23.97
CA MET A 1 -18.93 -20.99 23.04
C MET A 1 -18.06 -19.73 23.10
N SER A 2 -16.75 -19.82 23.15
CA SER A 2 -15.86 -18.66 23.08
C SER A 2 -16.02 -17.97 21.71
N ALA A 3 -15.82 -16.65 21.65
CA ALA A 3 -15.83 -15.94 20.37
C ALA A 3 -14.76 -16.51 19.44
N PRO A 4 -15.05 -16.68 18.14
CA PRO A 4 -14.08 -17.20 17.19
C PRO A 4 -12.83 -16.34 17.14
N HIS A 5 -11.66 -16.98 17.01
CA HIS A 5 -10.37 -16.33 17.04
C HIS A 5 -9.71 -16.33 15.66
N VAL A 6 -9.32 -15.16 15.21
CA VAL A 6 -8.59 -14.95 13.95
C VAL A 6 -7.19 -14.45 14.24
N ILE A 7 -6.19 -15.12 13.67
CA ILE A 7 -4.81 -14.63 13.64
C ILE A 7 -4.57 -13.96 12.30
N ILE A 8 -3.99 -12.76 12.33
CA ILE A 8 -3.51 -12.04 11.14
C ILE A 8 -1.99 -11.99 11.19
N ILE A 9 -1.34 -12.52 10.17
CA ILE A 9 0.12 -12.48 10.03
C ILE A 9 0.50 -11.26 9.19
N GLY A 10 1.26 -10.34 9.78
CA GLY A 10 1.71 -9.08 9.18
C GLY A 10 0.93 -7.86 9.69
N ALA A 11 1.67 -6.83 10.14
CA ALA A 11 1.15 -5.52 10.58
C ALA A 11 1.46 -4.40 9.58
N GLY A 12 1.52 -4.72 8.29
CA GLY A 12 1.49 -3.75 7.20
C GLY A 12 0.09 -3.14 7.04
N SER A 13 -0.10 -2.26 6.05
CA SER A 13 -1.38 -1.57 5.82
C SER A 13 -2.57 -2.52 5.69
N THR A 14 -2.40 -3.62 4.96
CA THR A 14 -3.47 -4.60 4.74
C THR A 14 -3.83 -5.35 6.02
N GLY A 15 -2.83 -5.89 6.75
CA GLY A 15 -3.09 -6.60 8.00
C GLY A 15 -3.66 -5.69 9.10
N ALA A 16 -3.16 -4.45 9.20
CA ALA A 16 -3.68 -3.46 10.15
C ALA A 16 -5.15 -3.09 9.85
N ALA A 17 -5.48 -2.87 8.58
CA ALA A 17 -6.86 -2.58 8.17
C ALA A 17 -7.79 -3.79 8.36
N THR A 18 -7.30 -5.02 8.09
CA THR A 18 -8.05 -6.27 8.32
C THR A 18 -8.35 -6.47 9.82
N ALA A 19 -7.36 -6.19 10.68
CA ALA A 19 -7.56 -6.25 12.12
C ALA A 19 -8.64 -5.26 12.60
N HIS A 20 -8.63 -4.05 12.03
CA HIS A 20 -9.65 -3.04 12.30
C HIS A 20 -11.04 -3.50 11.89
N ASP A 21 -11.21 -4.00 10.67
CA ASP A 21 -12.52 -4.42 10.16
C ASP A 21 -13.08 -5.62 10.94
N LEU A 22 -12.29 -6.68 11.13
CA LEU A 22 -12.70 -7.86 11.89
C LEU A 22 -13.03 -7.53 13.35
N ALA A 23 -12.24 -6.67 14.01
CA ALA A 23 -12.53 -6.24 15.37
C ALA A 23 -13.86 -5.44 15.47
N LEU A 24 -14.16 -4.58 14.49
CA LEU A 24 -15.47 -3.88 14.40
C LEU A 24 -16.64 -4.83 14.18
N ARG A 25 -16.40 -5.98 13.53
CA ARG A 25 -17.41 -7.04 13.35
C ARG A 25 -17.55 -7.97 14.57
N GLY A 26 -16.82 -7.67 15.67
CA GLY A 26 -16.90 -8.43 16.94
C GLY A 26 -16.09 -9.73 16.95
N VAL A 27 -15.14 -9.88 16.02
CA VAL A 27 -14.23 -11.04 15.96
C VAL A 27 -13.07 -10.81 16.94
N ARG A 28 -12.66 -11.85 17.67
CA ARG A 28 -11.43 -11.82 18.45
C ARG A 28 -10.24 -11.91 17.50
N VAL A 29 -9.37 -10.90 17.49
CA VAL A 29 -8.24 -10.79 16.56
C VAL A 29 -6.92 -10.73 17.31
N THR A 30 -5.92 -11.46 16.80
CA THR A 30 -4.51 -11.28 17.17
C THR A 30 -3.69 -11.01 15.91
N VAL A 31 -3.00 -9.87 15.88
CA VAL A 31 -2.03 -9.53 14.83
C VAL A 31 -0.65 -9.94 15.29
N LEU A 32 0.07 -10.67 14.44
CA LEU A 32 1.46 -11.10 14.66
C LEU A 32 2.36 -10.45 13.60
N GLU A 33 3.40 -9.75 14.05
CA GLU A 33 4.36 -9.07 13.18
C GLU A 33 5.78 -9.44 13.60
N ARG A 34 6.61 -9.90 12.65
CA ARG A 34 7.98 -10.33 12.92
C ARG A 34 8.93 -9.19 13.33
N GLY A 35 8.63 -7.98 12.86
CA GLY A 35 9.36 -6.75 13.19
C GLY A 35 8.48 -5.71 13.85
N GLU A 36 8.71 -4.44 13.51
CA GLU A 36 7.86 -3.31 13.92
C GLU A 36 6.69 -3.14 12.95
N VAL A 37 5.62 -2.51 13.40
CA VAL A 37 4.48 -2.11 12.55
C VAL A 37 4.98 -1.40 11.31
N ALA A 38 4.44 -1.75 10.14
CA ALA A 38 4.80 -1.18 8.84
C ALA A 38 6.27 -1.36 8.43
N SER A 39 7.04 -2.27 9.03
CA SER A 39 8.47 -2.45 8.73
C SER A 39 8.76 -3.00 7.33
N GLY A 40 7.77 -3.62 6.66
CA GLY A 40 7.86 -4.12 5.30
C GLY A 40 7.62 -3.04 4.23
N THR A 41 6.95 -3.43 3.14
CA THR A 41 6.66 -2.58 1.97
C THR A 41 5.90 -1.31 2.34
N THR A 42 4.98 -1.39 3.30
CA THR A 42 4.15 -0.27 3.72
C THR A 42 4.98 0.92 4.22
N GLY A 43 5.99 0.70 5.04
CA GLY A 43 6.81 1.79 5.58
C GLY A 43 7.92 2.31 4.65
N ARG A 44 8.07 1.69 3.48
CA ARG A 44 9.15 1.99 2.53
C ARG A 44 8.65 2.39 1.14
N ASN A 45 7.43 2.89 1.04
CA ASN A 45 6.86 3.40 -0.21
C ASN A 45 7.02 4.93 -0.32
N HIS A 46 6.62 5.51 -1.45
CA HIS A 46 6.72 6.96 -1.68
C HIS A 46 5.61 7.78 -1.04
N CYS A 47 4.79 7.21 -0.16
CA CYS A 47 3.76 7.90 0.64
C CYS A 47 2.57 8.50 -0.14
N LEU A 48 2.39 8.17 -1.41
CA LEU A 48 1.33 8.74 -2.24
C LEU A 48 -0.05 8.14 -1.90
N LEU A 49 -0.99 9.01 -1.51
CA LEU A 49 -2.42 8.72 -1.52
C LEU A 49 -2.94 8.93 -2.93
N HIS A 50 -3.11 7.83 -3.66
CA HIS A 50 -3.47 7.86 -5.07
C HIS A 50 -4.90 8.31 -5.30
N SER A 51 -5.10 9.26 -6.24
CA SER A 51 -6.41 9.54 -6.85
C SER A 51 -6.83 8.51 -7.90
N GLY A 52 -5.91 7.69 -8.36
CA GLY A 52 -6.12 6.79 -9.50
C GLY A 52 -5.61 7.35 -10.85
N GLY A 53 -5.26 8.63 -10.95
CA GLY A 53 -4.83 9.27 -12.20
C GLY A 53 -3.72 8.53 -12.95
N ARG A 54 -2.76 7.93 -12.24
CA ARG A 54 -1.70 7.11 -12.87
C ARG A 54 -2.20 5.86 -13.59
N TYR A 55 -3.39 5.38 -13.27
CA TYR A 55 -3.93 4.11 -13.77
C TYR A 55 -5.09 4.31 -14.76
N CYS A 56 -5.72 5.48 -14.79
CA CYS A 56 -7.00 5.74 -15.48
C CYS A 56 -7.01 5.43 -16.99
N VAL A 57 -5.84 5.43 -17.64
CA VAL A 57 -5.73 5.12 -19.07
C VAL A 57 -5.52 3.64 -19.35
N LYS A 58 -4.83 2.91 -18.45
CA LYS A 58 -4.37 1.54 -18.70
C LYS A 58 -5.04 0.49 -17.81
N ASP A 59 -5.32 0.83 -16.57
CA ASP A 59 -5.82 -0.06 -15.53
C ASP A 59 -6.97 0.65 -14.78
N GLN A 60 -8.13 0.76 -15.45
CA GLN A 60 -9.26 1.52 -14.94
C GLN A 60 -9.83 0.93 -13.65
N GLU A 61 -9.80 -0.39 -13.48
CA GLU A 61 -10.23 -1.03 -12.24
C GLU A 61 -9.38 -0.54 -11.05
N SER A 62 -8.05 -0.57 -11.17
CA SER A 62 -7.15 0.01 -10.16
C SER A 62 -7.34 1.51 -9.95
N ALA A 63 -7.74 2.25 -10.99
CA ALA A 63 -8.00 3.68 -10.88
C ALA A 63 -9.25 3.97 -10.05
N ILE A 64 -10.34 3.25 -10.32
CA ILE A 64 -11.61 3.37 -9.59
C ILE A 64 -11.43 2.96 -8.13
N GLU A 65 -10.76 1.83 -7.86
CA GLU A 65 -10.41 1.43 -6.49
C GLU A 65 -9.65 2.53 -5.74
N CYS A 66 -8.70 3.19 -6.42
CA CYS A 66 -7.89 4.23 -5.78
C CYS A 66 -8.73 5.46 -5.42
N ILE A 67 -9.57 5.98 -6.34
CA ILE A 67 -10.35 7.18 -6.04
C ILE A 67 -11.39 6.93 -4.95
N ASP A 68 -12.06 5.78 -5.00
CA ASP A 68 -13.05 5.40 -3.99
C ASP A 68 -12.41 5.34 -2.59
N GLU A 69 -11.29 4.64 -2.46
CA GLU A 69 -10.59 4.52 -1.18
C GLU A 69 -9.93 5.83 -0.74
N ASN A 70 -9.39 6.63 -1.66
CA ASN A 70 -8.87 7.96 -1.37
C ASN A 70 -9.92 8.83 -0.67
N LEU A 71 -11.13 8.90 -1.25
CA LEU A 71 -12.22 9.70 -0.68
C LEU A 71 -12.69 9.20 0.68
N ILE A 72 -12.70 7.87 0.89
CA ILE A 72 -13.03 7.27 2.18
C ILE A 72 -11.95 7.62 3.22
N LEU A 73 -10.66 7.41 2.89
CA LEU A 73 -9.56 7.66 3.81
C LEU A 73 -9.50 9.14 4.25
N ARG A 74 -9.77 10.07 3.34
CA ARG A 74 -9.91 11.51 3.67
C ARG A 74 -10.95 11.77 4.75
N LYS A 75 -12.03 11.00 4.77
CA LYS A 75 -13.11 11.12 5.74
C LYS A 75 -12.76 10.48 7.09
N ILE A 76 -12.19 9.28 7.07
CA ILE A 76 -12.05 8.47 8.30
C ILE A 76 -10.72 8.65 9.04
N MET A 77 -9.65 9.16 8.36
CA MET A 77 -8.32 9.30 8.95
C MET A 77 -7.58 10.60 8.57
N PRO A 78 -8.20 11.78 8.65
CA PRO A 78 -7.57 13.03 8.18
C PRO A 78 -6.26 13.38 8.89
N GLU A 79 -6.04 12.91 10.11
CA GLU A 79 -4.85 13.24 10.93
C GLU A 79 -3.54 12.66 10.39
N VAL A 80 -3.60 11.64 9.52
CA VAL A 80 -2.42 10.98 8.95
C VAL A 80 -2.22 11.32 7.48
N LEU A 81 -3.07 12.18 6.94
CA LEU A 81 -3.05 12.62 5.55
C LEU A 81 -2.62 14.08 5.42
N GLU A 82 -1.91 14.38 4.36
CA GLU A 82 -1.70 15.71 3.84
C GLU A 82 -2.49 15.84 2.54
N LEU A 83 -3.58 16.63 2.58
CA LEU A 83 -4.54 16.78 1.49
C LEU A 83 -4.10 17.94 0.58
N ASN A 84 -2.98 17.77 -0.06
CA ASN A 84 -2.28 18.77 -0.85
C ASN A 84 -2.49 18.64 -2.35
N ASP A 85 -3.34 17.70 -2.79
CA ASP A 85 -3.63 17.36 -4.18
C ASP A 85 -2.38 16.95 -4.99
N GLY A 86 -2.54 16.74 -6.29
CA GLY A 86 -1.47 16.41 -7.21
C GLY A 86 -1.60 17.13 -8.54
N LEU A 87 -0.48 17.36 -9.20
CA LEU A 87 -0.39 17.86 -10.55
C LEU A 87 0.17 16.78 -11.46
N PHE A 88 -0.47 16.57 -12.61
CA PHE A 88 0.11 15.90 -13.76
C PHE A 88 0.58 16.97 -14.74
N VAL A 89 1.90 17.05 -14.98
CA VAL A 89 2.52 18.11 -15.78
C VAL A 89 3.11 17.56 -17.08
N ALA A 90 2.81 18.22 -18.19
CA ALA A 90 3.44 17.96 -19.48
C ALA A 90 4.72 18.79 -19.61
N VAL A 91 5.86 18.14 -19.85
CA VAL A 91 7.16 18.79 -20.03
C VAL A 91 7.75 18.58 -21.43
N THR A 92 7.07 17.78 -22.25
CA THR A 92 7.39 17.52 -23.66
C THR A 92 6.11 17.58 -24.50
N GLU A 93 6.26 17.69 -25.82
CA GLU A 93 5.11 17.64 -26.75
C GLU A 93 4.38 16.30 -26.69
N ASP A 94 5.08 15.19 -26.47
CA ASP A 94 4.47 13.86 -26.30
C ASP A 94 3.61 13.82 -25.03
N ASP A 95 4.08 14.42 -23.94
CA ASP A 95 3.30 14.55 -22.70
C ASP A 95 2.04 15.39 -22.95
N LEU A 96 2.16 16.49 -23.71
CA LEU A 96 1.03 17.35 -24.05
C LEU A 96 0.00 16.60 -24.91
N ALA A 97 0.45 15.82 -25.87
CA ALA A 97 -0.42 14.97 -26.70
C ALA A 97 -1.16 13.89 -25.88
N PHE A 98 -0.59 13.46 -24.75
CA PHE A 98 -1.24 12.48 -23.86
C PHE A 98 -2.39 13.07 -23.02
N LYS A 99 -2.48 14.41 -22.89
CA LYS A 99 -3.41 15.11 -21.99
C LYS A 99 -4.88 14.76 -22.24
N GLU A 100 -5.34 14.78 -23.49
CA GLU A 100 -6.74 14.48 -23.81
C GLU A 100 -7.11 13.05 -23.41
N LYS A 101 -6.23 12.09 -23.67
CA LYS A 101 -6.41 10.69 -23.29
C LYS A 101 -6.44 10.52 -21.77
N PHE A 102 -5.60 11.27 -21.05
CA PHE A 102 -5.58 11.30 -19.59
C PHE A 102 -6.88 11.84 -19.00
N LEU A 103 -7.38 12.98 -19.51
CA LEU A 103 -8.63 13.58 -19.04
C LEU A 103 -9.84 12.67 -19.30
N ALA A 104 -9.92 12.06 -20.48
CA ALA A 104 -10.96 11.08 -20.80
C ALA A 104 -10.87 9.85 -19.86
N GLY A 105 -9.67 9.38 -19.54
CA GLY A 105 -9.45 8.30 -18.58
C GLY A 105 -9.90 8.68 -17.17
N CYS A 106 -9.60 9.90 -16.73
CA CYS A 106 -10.06 10.40 -15.43
C CYS A 106 -11.59 10.46 -15.35
N GLU A 107 -12.26 10.97 -16.40
CA GLU A 107 -13.71 11.02 -16.48
C GLU A 107 -14.33 9.63 -16.42
N ALA A 108 -13.82 8.69 -17.21
CA ALA A 108 -14.28 7.30 -17.21
C ALA A 108 -14.12 6.59 -15.85
N CYS A 109 -13.14 7.00 -15.06
CA CYS A 109 -12.87 6.46 -13.72
C CYS A 109 -13.45 7.31 -12.58
N HIS A 110 -14.26 8.34 -12.88
CA HIS A 110 -14.84 9.26 -11.89
C HIS A 110 -13.81 10.01 -11.04
N ILE A 111 -12.60 10.22 -11.58
CA ILE A 111 -11.53 10.97 -10.88
C ILE A 111 -11.75 12.46 -11.15
N PRO A 112 -11.95 13.31 -10.13
CA PRO A 112 -12.04 14.76 -10.31
C PRO A 112 -10.71 15.30 -10.86
N ALA A 113 -10.68 15.59 -12.15
CA ALA A 113 -9.52 16.16 -12.83
C ALA A 113 -9.86 17.56 -13.36
N ARG A 114 -8.93 18.50 -13.16
CA ARG A 114 -9.11 19.89 -13.57
C ARG A 114 -7.90 20.39 -14.34
N ASP A 115 -8.12 20.87 -15.56
CA ASP A 115 -7.09 21.60 -16.30
C ASP A 115 -6.72 22.88 -15.53
N LEU A 116 -5.44 23.04 -15.22
CA LEU A 116 -4.96 24.16 -14.41
C LEU A 116 -4.18 25.13 -15.32
N PRO A 117 -4.58 26.41 -15.40
CA PRO A 117 -3.82 27.40 -16.15
C PRO A 117 -2.36 27.45 -15.68
N LEU A 118 -1.41 27.51 -16.61
CA LEU A 118 0.04 27.48 -16.27
C LEU A 118 0.43 28.53 -15.26
N LYS A 119 -0.11 29.76 -15.38
CA LYS A 119 0.12 30.80 -14.39
C LYS A 119 -0.20 30.31 -12.97
N ARG A 120 -1.35 29.63 -12.82
CA ARG A 120 -1.78 29.10 -11.52
C ARG A 120 -0.91 27.92 -11.08
N ALA A 121 -0.52 27.07 -12.03
CA ALA A 121 0.40 25.95 -11.73
C ALA A 121 1.72 26.45 -11.15
N PHE A 122 2.33 27.48 -11.74
CA PHE A 122 3.56 28.09 -11.23
C PHE A 122 3.37 28.90 -9.93
N GLU A 123 2.18 29.43 -9.67
CA GLU A 123 1.86 30.07 -8.38
C GLU A 123 1.83 29.06 -7.23
N VAL A 124 1.25 27.87 -7.44
CA VAL A 124 1.14 26.84 -6.39
C VAL A 124 2.39 25.96 -6.30
N GLU A 125 3.10 25.79 -7.42
CA GLU A 125 4.34 25.02 -7.54
C GLU A 125 5.43 25.84 -8.27
N PRO A 126 6.06 26.77 -7.58
CA PRO A 126 7.01 27.73 -8.21
C PRO A 126 8.31 27.09 -8.69
N LEU A 127 8.63 25.85 -8.25
CA LEU A 127 9.84 25.13 -8.65
C LEU A 127 9.61 24.16 -9.80
N LEU A 128 8.41 24.12 -10.39
CA LEU A 128 8.17 23.35 -11.61
C LEU A 128 9.14 23.72 -12.72
N ASN A 129 9.40 22.75 -13.61
CA ASN A 129 10.20 22.99 -14.79
C ASN A 129 9.59 24.18 -15.61
N PRO A 130 10.36 25.22 -15.90
CA PRO A 130 9.89 26.37 -16.71
C PRO A 130 9.39 25.98 -18.10
N LYS A 131 9.77 24.78 -18.61
CA LYS A 131 9.30 24.22 -19.87
C LYS A 131 7.95 23.49 -19.76
N THR A 132 7.26 23.56 -18.61
CA THR A 132 5.94 22.94 -18.45
C THR A 132 4.96 23.52 -19.45
N LEU A 133 4.30 22.66 -20.23
CA LEU A 133 3.39 22.99 -21.32
C LEU A 133 1.92 22.91 -20.87
N ALA A 134 1.60 22.05 -19.92
CA ALA A 134 0.26 21.89 -19.37
C ALA A 134 0.33 21.31 -17.95
N ALA A 135 -0.73 21.54 -17.17
CA ALA A 135 -0.90 20.97 -15.84
C ALA A 135 -2.36 20.55 -15.61
N VAL A 136 -2.56 19.36 -15.08
CA VAL A 136 -3.89 18.84 -14.68
C VAL A 136 -3.85 18.52 -13.20
N GLN A 137 -4.75 19.11 -12.43
CA GLN A 137 -4.89 18.86 -10.99
C GLN A 137 -5.83 17.70 -10.74
N VAL A 138 -5.44 16.80 -9.81
CA VAL A 138 -6.23 15.66 -9.35
C VAL A 138 -6.18 15.58 -7.81
N PRO A 139 -7.12 14.86 -7.14
CA PRO A 139 -7.12 14.74 -5.69
C PRO A 139 -6.13 13.69 -5.18
N ASP A 140 -4.87 13.74 -5.62
CA ASP A 140 -3.80 13.02 -4.93
C ASP A 140 -3.61 13.57 -3.52
N GLY A 141 -2.82 12.92 -2.72
CA GLY A 141 -2.44 13.40 -1.39
C GLY A 141 -1.23 12.62 -0.89
N VAL A 142 -0.86 12.88 0.34
CA VAL A 142 0.26 12.18 0.99
C VAL A 142 -0.22 11.59 2.29
N PHE A 143 0.21 10.38 2.61
CA PHE A 143 -0.01 9.77 3.91
C PHE A 143 1.31 9.49 4.62
N GLU A 144 1.25 9.38 5.93
CA GLU A 144 2.35 8.92 6.75
C GLU A 144 2.15 7.42 7.04
N PRO A 145 2.92 6.52 6.41
CA PRO A 145 2.57 5.10 6.35
C PRO A 145 2.60 4.39 7.72
N PHE A 146 3.56 4.74 8.58
CA PHE A 146 3.64 4.19 9.92
C PHE A 146 2.42 4.60 10.77
N ARG A 147 2.08 5.90 10.77
CA ARG A 147 0.92 6.40 11.51
C ARG A 147 -0.40 5.86 10.97
N LEU A 148 -0.50 5.66 9.64
CA LEU A 148 -1.65 5.03 9.01
C LEU A 148 -1.90 3.63 9.61
N CYS A 149 -0.88 2.78 9.67
CA CYS A 149 -1.00 1.46 10.28
C CYS A 149 -1.35 1.54 11.78
N LEU A 150 -0.68 2.42 12.52
CA LEU A 150 -0.97 2.62 13.95
C LEU A 150 -2.40 3.09 14.20
N THR A 151 -2.98 3.93 13.33
CA THR A 151 -4.36 4.42 13.43
C THR A 151 -5.37 3.27 13.27
N PHE A 152 -5.17 2.38 12.28
CA PHE A 152 -5.96 1.17 12.14
C PHE A 152 -5.83 0.26 13.36
N LEU A 153 -4.59 -0.01 13.79
CA LEU A 153 -4.33 -0.91 14.93
C LEU A 153 -4.80 -0.33 16.27
N ALA A 154 -4.69 0.99 16.48
CA ALA A 154 -5.23 1.65 17.66
C ALA A 154 -6.74 1.45 17.75
N THR A 155 -7.44 1.60 16.61
CA THR A 155 -8.88 1.38 16.54
C THR A 155 -9.23 -0.09 16.74
N ALA A 156 -8.47 -1.01 16.16
CA ALA A 156 -8.64 -2.45 16.37
C ALA A 156 -8.45 -2.84 17.84
N ARG A 157 -7.41 -2.33 18.52
CA ARG A 157 -7.16 -2.56 19.97
C ARG A 157 -8.30 -2.06 20.84
N ARG A 158 -8.86 -0.88 20.55
CA ARG A 158 -10.05 -0.36 21.25
C ARG A 158 -11.28 -1.24 21.09
N ASN A 159 -11.33 -2.06 20.05
CA ASN A 159 -12.35 -3.06 19.79
C ASN A 159 -11.91 -4.49 20.19
N GLY A 160 -10.88 -4.63 21.02
CA GLY A 160 -10.48 -5.90 21.64
C GLY A 160 -9.43 -6.70 20.86
N ALA A 161 -8.85 -6.16 19.78
CA ALA A 161 -7.74 -6.84 19.10
C ALA A 161 -6.44 -6.78 19.90
N ALA A 162 -5.65 -7.87 19.86
CA ALA A 162 -4.28 -7.92 20.36
C ALA A 162 -3.30 -7.70 19.20
N VAL A 163 -2.21 -6.99 19.47
CA VAL A 163 -1.11 -6.79 18.51
C VAL A 163 0.20 -7.16 19.16
N ARG A 164 0.97 -8.04 18.52
CA ARG A 164 2.26 -8.52 19.00
C ARG A 164 3.31 -8.27 17.91
N THR A 165 4.14 -7.28 18.13
CA THR A 165 5.34 -7.00 17.32
C THR A 165 6.51 -7.85 17.79
N TYR A 166 7.53 -8.01 16.93
CA TYR A 166 8.68 -8.88 17.16
C TYR A 166 8.30 -10.33 17.47
N CYS A 167 7.13 -10.76 16.95
CA CYS A 167 6.57 -12.10 17.11
C CYS A 167 6.46 -12.76 15.73
N GLU A 168 7.41 -13.63 15.42
CA GLU A 168 7.54 -14.26 14.12
C GLU A 168 6.79 -15.59 14.06
N VAL A 169 5.97 -15.77 13.03
CA VAL A 169 5.35 -17.05 12.73
C VAL A 169 6.40 -17.97 12.08
N LYS A 170 6.57 -19.16 12.62
CA LYS A 170 7.50 -20.19 12.15
C LYS A 170 6.80 -21.37 11.49
N GLU A 171 5.51 -21.57 11.80
CA GLU A 171 4.71 -22.66 11.27
C GLU A 171 3.22 -22.29 11.30
N VAL A 172 2.47 -22.73 10.30
CA VAL A 172 1.01 -22.76 10.32
C VAL A 172 0.58 -24.17 10.74
N THR A 173 -0.02 -24.29 11.93
CA THR A 173 -0.40 -25.61 12.48
C THR A 173 -1.72 -26.08 11.91
N ARG A 174 -1.83 -27.39 11.66
CA ARG A 174 -3.00 -28.02 11.02
C ARG A 174 -3.41 -29.33 11.71
N ALA A 175 -4.71 -29.63 11.62
CA ALA A 175 -5.28 -30.95 11.90
C ALA A 175 -6.01 -31.43 10.64
N GLY A 176 -5.38 -32.34 9.91
CA GLY A 176 -5.85 -32.76 8.58
C GLY A 176 -5.89 -31.58 7.60
N GLN A 177 -7.07 -31.29 7.08
CA GLN A 177 -7.28 -30.19 6.13
C GLN A 177 -7.60 -28.83 6.79
N SER A 178 -7.71 -28.75 8.10
CA SER A 178 -8.07 -27.52 8.81
C SER A 178 -6.86 -26.91 9.51
N VAL A 179 -6.72 -25.60 9.39
CA VAL A 179 -5.77 -24.82 10.20
C VAL A 179 -6.25 -24.79 11.63
N THR A 180 -5.32 -24.93 12.59
CA THR A 180 -5.59 -24.90 14.04
C THR A 180 -4.92 -23.74 14.76
N GLY A 181 -4.02 -23.03 14.09
CA GLY A 181 -3.29 -21.89 14.63
C GLY A 181 -1.91 -21.74 14.01
N VAL A 182 -0.99 -21.15 14.78
CA VAL A 182 0.40 -20.91 14.37
C VAL A 182 1.37 -21.19 15.51
N ALA A 183 2.58 -21.66 15.18
CA ALA A 183 3.72 -21.66 16.09
C ALA A 183 4.55 -20.38 15.88
N VAL A 184 4.93 -19.70 16.96
CA VAL A 184 5.60 -18.40 16.91
C VAL A 184 6.85 -18.38 17.79
N VAL A 185 7.76 -17.47 17.46
CA VAL A 185 8.91 -17.09 18.30
C VAL A 185 8.82 -15.61 18.61
N ASP A 186 8.83 -15.25 19.88
CA ASP A 186 8.92 -13.88 20.36
C ASP A 186 10.41 -13.48 20.43
N HIS A 187 10.83 -12.58 19.55
CA HIS A 187 12.24 -12.17 19.44
C HIS A 187 12.72 -11.29 20.60
N CYS A 188 11.80 -10.69 21.38
CA CYS A 188 12.17 -9.91 22.56
C CYS A 188 12.54 -10.81 23.74
N THR A 189 11.89 -11.97 23.85
CA THR A 189 12.07 -12.89 24.99
C THR A 189 12.75 -14.21 24.61
N GLY A 190 12.82 -14.54 23.33
CA GLY A 190 13.28 -15.84 22.80
C GLY A 190 12.28 -16.97 23.01
N LYS A 191 11.09 -16.69 23.54
CA LYS A 191 10.08 -17.71 23.86
C LYS A 191 9.36 -18.19 22.60
N ALA A 192 9.27 -19.52 22.47
CA ALA A 192 8.41 -20.16 21.47
C ALA A 192 7.08 -20.59 22.10
N GLU A 193 5.99 -20.45 21.37
CA GLU A 193 4.67 -20.90 21.78
C GLU A 193 3.77 -21.19 20.58
N THR A 194 2.68 -21.93 20.81
CA THR A 194 1.64 -22.17 19.81
C THR A 194 0.38 -21.39 20.20
N ILE A 195 -0.17 -20.65 19.22
CA ILE A 195 -1.39 -19.85 19.41
C ILE A 195 -2.49 -20.48 18.54
N GLY A 196 -3.57 -20.95 19.19
CA GLY A 196 -4.72 -21.53 18.50
C GLY A 196 -5.59 -20.48 17.81
N ALA A 197 -6.14 -20.80 16.64
CA ALA A 197 -7.06 -19.96 15.91
C ALA A 197 -8.04 -20.78 15.08
N ASP A 198 -9.23 -20.21 14.80
CA ASP A 198 -10.22 -20.78 13.91
C ASP A 198 -9.93 -20.42 12.44
N VAL A 199 -9.32 -19.26 12.21
CA VAL A 199 -8.87 -18.81 10.88
C VAL A 199 -7.53 -18.07 11.01
N VAL A 200 -6.64 -18.30 10.05
CA VAL A 200 -5.38 -17.58 9.89
C VAL A 200 -5.43 -16.78 8.58
N VAL A 201 -5.19 -15.49 8.68
CA VAL A 201 -5.08 -14.57 7.53
C VAL A 201 -3.61 -14.24 7.27
N ASN A 202 -3.13 -14.59 6.09
CA ASN A 202 -1.82 -14.22 5.59
C ASN A 202 -1.90 -12.85 4.88
N ALA A 203 -1.39 -11.80 5.52
CA ALA A 203 -1.32 -10.42 5.02
C ALA A 203 0.14 -9.92 4.97
N THR A 204 1.08 -10.80 4.67
CA THR A 204 2.53 -10.57 4.78
C THR A 204 3.14 -9.91 3.53
N GLY A 205 2.31 -9.50 2.56
CA GLY A 205 2.78 -8.79 1.36
C GLY A 205 3.75 -9.64 0.53
N PRO A 206 5.00 -9.19 0.27
CA PRO A 206 5.95 -9.91 -0.57
C PRO A 206 6.34 -11.29 -0.04
N TRP A 207 6.17 -11.55 1.25
CA TRP A 207 6.44 -12.85 1.90
C TRP A 207 5.21 -13.78 1.93
N ALA A 208 4.14 -13.42 1.21
CA ALA A 208 2.90 -14.20 1.27
C ALA A 208 3.06 -15.62 0.71
N GLY A 209 3.96 -15.83 -0.27
CA GLY A 209 4.31 -17.15 -0.76
C GLY A 209 4.96 -18.02 0.32
N GLU A 210 5.96 -17.48 1.04
CA GLU A 210 6.66 -18.21 2.11
C GLU A 210 5.70 -18.67 3.24
N ILE A 211 4.80 -17.79 3.65
CA ILE A 211 3.79 -18.13 4.68
C ILE A 211 2.75 -19.12 4.13
N ALA A 212 2.41 -19.04 2.84
CA ALA A 212 1.51 -20.00 2.20
C ALA A 212 2.13 -21.42 2.14
N GLU A 213 3.42 -21.53 1.84
CA GLU A 213 4.17 -22.80 1.87
C GLU A 213 4.14 -23.45 3.26
N MET A 214 4.19 -22.68 4.36
CA MET A 214 4.03 -23.20 5.73
C MET A 214 2.67 -23.86 5.95
N ALA A 215 1.64 -23.41 5.22
CA ALA A 215 0.31 -24.02 5.24
C ALA A 215 0.15 -25.13 4.21
N GLY A 216 1.17 -25.42 3.39
CA GLY A 216 1.15 -26.43 2.34
C GLY A 216 0.33 -26.04 1.12
N VAL A 217 0.25 -24.73 0.81
CA VAL A 217 -0.42 -24.17 -0.36
C VAL A 217 0.51 -23.20 -1.09
N ASP A 218 0.20 -22.90 -2.35
CA ASP A 218 0.94 -21.97 -3.18
C ASP A 218 0.17 -20.65 -3.40
N VAL A 219 0.90 -19.53 -3.44
CA VAL A 219 0.38 -18.23 -3.81
C VAL A 219 1.34 -17.58 -4.81
N PRO A 220 0.91 -17.23 -6.02
CA PRO A 220 1.78 -16.78 -7.08
C PRO A 220 2.23 -15.32 -6.90
N VAL A 221 2.95 -15.03 -5.80
CA VAL A 221 3.52 -13.72 -5.56
C VAL A 221 4.82 -13.57 -6.35
N ALA A 222 4.92 -12.48 -7.12
CA ALA A 222 6.13 -12.06 -7.81
C ALA A 222 6.69 -10.80 -7.15
N PRO A 223 7.62 -10.91 -6.19
CA PRO A 223 8.20 -9.76 -5.53
C PRO A 223 8.90 -8.86 -6.55
N THR A 224 8.45 -7.59 -6.64
CA THR A 224 8.94 -6.63 -7.64
C THR A 224 9.49 -5.40 -6.92
N ALA A 225 10.79 -5.25 -6.94
CA ALA A 225 11.48 -4.16 -6.25
C ALA A 225 11.32 -2.81 -6.96
N GLY A 226 11.53 -1.74 -6.21
CA GLY A 226 11.59 -0.37 -6.72
C GLY A 226 12.45 0.51 -5.83
N VAL A 227 13.30 1.35 -6.46
CA VAL A 227 14.12 2.34 -5.76
C VAL A 227 13.36 3.65 -5.61
N MET A 228 13.49 4.26 -4.44
CA MET A 228 13.06 5.63 -4.16
C MET A 228 14.22 6.43 -3.60
N VAL A 229 14.33 7.69 -4.01
CA VAL A 229 15.36 8.62 -3.54
C VAL A 229 14.69 9.75 -2.75
N THR A 230 15.12 9.94 -1.51
CA THR A 230 14.65 11.04 -0.66
C THR A 230 15.69 12.15 -0.64
N VAL A 231 15.30 13.36 -1.03
CA VAL A 231 16.15 14.57 -0.94
C VAL A 231 15.80 15.39 0.29
N GLY A 232 16.79 16.11 0.83
CA GLY A 232 16.76 16.74 2.14
C GLY A 232 15.95 18.03 2.24
N GLN A 233 15.20 18.40 1.21
CA GLN A 233 14.33 19.59 1.20
C GLN A 233 12.99 19.23 0.56
N ARG A 234 11.93 19.90 1.03
CA ARG A 234 10.63 19.87 0.39
C ARG A 234 10.62 20.85 -0.77
N LEU A 235 10.66 20.34 -1.99
CA LEU A 235 10.75 21.12 -3.22
C LEU A 235 9.40 21.38 -3.89
N ASN A 236 8.38 20.67 -3.47
CA ASN A 236 7.02 20.75 -4.00
C ASN A 236 5.98 20.73 -2.89
N ASN A 237 4.86 21.42 -3.08
CA ASN A 237 3.73 21.44 -2.15
C ASN A 237 2.75 20.32 -2.46
N MET A 238 2.44 20.15 -3.74
CA MET A 238 1.56 19.10 -4.26
C MET A 238 2.39 17.90 -4.74
N VAL A 239 1.75 16.76 -4.92
CA VAL A 239 2.40 15.66 -5.64
C VAL A 239 2.59 16.05 -7.09
N VAL A 240 3.80 15.94 -7.64
CA VAL A 240 4.08 16.26 -9.04
C VAL A 240 4.32 14.97 -9.82
N ASN A 241 3.43 14.69 -10.77
CA ASN A 241 3.49 13.55 -11.68
C ASN A 241 3.82 14.05 -13.09
N ARG A 242 4.52 13.27 -13.88
CA ARG A 242 4.62 13.51 -15.32
C ARG A 242 3.33 13.08 -16.02
N LEU A 243 2.84 13.89 -16.94
CA LEU A 243 1.61 13.62 -17.73
C LEU A 243 1.92 12.71 -18.92
N ASN A 244 2.23 11.45 -18.63
CA ASN A 244 2.62 10.46 -19.62
C ASN A 244 2.08 9.07 -19.28
N LYS A 245 2.29 8.10 -20.17
CA LYS A 245 2.12 6.68 -19.79
C LYS A 245 3.06 6.38 -18.60
N PRO A 246 2.57 5.80 -17.50
CA PRO A 246 3.37 5.57 -16.30
C PRO A 246 4.73 4.91 -16.58
N SER A 247 5.79 5.50 -16.07
CA SER A 247 7.18 5.07 -16.26
C SER A 247 7.97 5.16 -14.95
N ASP A 248 9.26 4.81 -15.00
CA ASP A 248 10.12 4.86 -13.82
C ASP A 248 10.46 6.31 -13.44
N GLY A 249 10.35 6.65 -12.15
CA GLY A 249 10.83 7.91 -11.59
C GLY A 249 10.01 9.16 -11.93
N ASP A 250 8.87 9.01 -12.52
CA ASP A 250 8.01 10.08 -13.05
C ASP A 250 7.07 10.72 -12.01
N ILE A 251 7.41 10.59 -10.71
CA ILE A 251 6.69 11.23 -9.60
C ILE A 251 7.67 11.83 -8.61
N VAL A 252 7.32 13.02 -8.09
CA VAL A 252 7.94 13.60 -6.90
C VAL A 252 6.86 13.86 -5.85
N VAL A 253 7.01 13.22 -4.69
CA VAL A 253 6.05 13.29 -3.58
C VAL A 253 6.64 14.12 -2.45
N PRO A 254 5.96 15.19 -2.00
CA PRO A 254 6.39 15.92 -0.81
C PRO A 254 6.08 15.08 0.43
N GLN A 255 7.05 14.94 1.34
CA GLN A 255 6.85 14.23 2.59
C GLN A 255 7.44 15.03 3.74
N ARG A 256 6.60 15.69 4.53
CA ARG A 256 7.01 16.59 5.61
C ARG A 256 8.01 17.67 5.09
N THR A 257 9.28 17.57 5.50
CA THR A 257 10.35 18.51 5.12
C THR A 257 11.22 18.03 3.96
N THR A 258 10.86 16.92 3.33
CA THR A 258 11.61 16.26 2.25
C THR A 258 10.77 16.11 0.99
N SER A 259 11.39 15.73 -0.12
CA SER A 259 10.71 15.23 -1.32
C SER A 259 11.25 13.86 -1.68
N ILE A 260 10.36 12.98 -2.15
CA ILE A 260 10.69 11.59 -2.53
C ILE A 260 10.47 11.44 -4.03
N ILE A 261 11.51 11.02 -4.75
CA ILE A 261 11.43 10.65 -6.16
C ILE A 261 11.21 9.14 -6.22
N GLY A 262 10.28 8.69 -6.98
CA GLY A 262 10.03 7.25 -7.09
C GLY A 262 9.08 6.87 -8.21
N THR A 263 9.12 5.68 -8.65
CA THR A 263 9.97 4.54 -8.29
C THR A 263 10.35 3.77 -9.56
N THR A 264 11.41 2.95 -9.53
CA THR A 264 11.74 1.97 -10.58
C THR A 264 10.97 0.66 -10.40
N SER A 265 11.21 -0.32 -11.28
CA SER A 265 10.60 -1.65 -11.18
C SER A 265 11.52 -2.72 -11.76
N TRP A 266 11.79 -3.79 -10.99
CA TRP A 266 12.46 -5.01 -11.44
C TRP A 266 12.13 -6.21 -10.53
N ALA A 267 12.16 -7.45 -11.07
CA ALA A 267 11.93 -8.66 -10.29
C ALA A 267 13.06 -8.92 -9.28
N VAL A 268 12.70 -9.45 -8.12
CA VAL A 268 13.64 -9.94 -7.11
C VAL A 268 13.17 -11.29 -6.58
N ASN A 269 14.12 -12.14 -6.24
CA ASN A 269 13.80 -13.46 -5.68
C ASN A 269 13.59 -13.41 -4.16
N ASP A 270 14.34 -12.54 -3.48
CA ASP A 270 14.31 -12.41 -2.02
C ASP A 270 13.89 -10.99 -1.63
N PRO A 271 12.72 -10.82 -1.00
CA PRO A 271 12.23 -9.51 -0.57
C PRO A 271 12.98 -8.91 0.63
N ASP A 272 13.81 -9.69 1.33
CA ASP A 272 14.66 -9.22 2.43
C ASP A 272 16.03 -8.71 1.94
N LEU A 273 16.52 -9.20 0.80
CA LEU A 273 17.82 -8.86 0.22
C LEU A 273 17.69 -8.16 -1.13
N ILE A 274 17.33 -6.88 -1.11
CA ILE A 274 17.12 -6.08 -2.31
C ILE A 274 18.35 -5.20 -2.58
N PRO A 275 19.17 -5.48 -3.60
CA PRO A 275 20.24 -4.59 -3.98
C PRO A 275 19.69 -3.27 -4.51
N ILE A 276 20.45 -2.19 -4.34
CA ILE A 276 20.10 -0.88 -4.90
C ILE A 276 21.04 -0.59 -6.06
N PRO A 277 20.62 -0.82 -7.33
CA PRO A 277 21.43 -0.53 -8.48
C PRO A 277 21.67 0.97 -8.64
N GLN A 278 22.91 1.40 -8.84
CA GLN A 278 23.26 2.81 -8.96
C GLN A 278 22.60 3.47 -10.19
N GLU A 279 22.45 2.71 -11.27
CA GLU A 279 21.73 3.18 -12.48
C GLU A 279 20.26 3.51 -12.20
N HIS A 280 19.60 2.81 -11.26
CA HIS A 280 18.23 3.12 -10.86
C HIS A 280 18.17 4.43 -10.05
N VAL A 281 19.16 4.67 -9.19
CA VAL A 281 19.26 5.94 -8.45
C VAL A 281 19.48 7.11 -9.41
N GLU A 282 20.38 6.95 -10.38
CA GLU A 282 20.65 7.96 -11.42
C GLU A 282 19.40 8.23 -12.27
N LYS A 283 18.66 7.18 -12.65
CA LYS A 283 17.39 7.30 -13.38
C LYS A 283 16.37 8.10 -12.60
N MET A 284 16.27 7.91 -11.25
CA MET A 284 15.37 8.71 -10.42
C MET A 284 15.70 10.20 -10.53
N PHE A 285 16.96 10.57 -10.44
CA PHE A 285 17.37 11.97 -10.60
C PHE A 285 17.09 12.52 -11.99
N GLN A 286 17.38 11.77 -13.05
CA GLN A 286 17.10 12.19 -14.42
C GLN A 286 15.62 12.50 -14.63
N GLN A 287 14.74 11.65 -14.14
CA GLN A 287 13.29 11.86 -14.25
C GLN A 287 12.79 12.97 -13.32
N GLY A 288 13.32 13.03 -12.09
CA GLY A 288 12.98 14.09 -11.14
C GLY A 288 13.37 15.48 -11.64
N GLU A 289 14.50 15.63 -12.33
CA GLU A 289 14.95 16.89 -12.93
C GLU A 289 14.05 17.37 -14.08
N LEU A 290 13.38 16.44 -14.79
CA LEU A 290 12.38 16.82 -15.79
C LEU A 290 11.19 17.55 -15.17
N LEU A 291 10.84 17.21 -13.93
CA LEU A 291 9.72 17.81 -13.20
C LEU A 291 10.17 19.02 -12.39
N LEU A 292 11.27 18.91 -11.65
CA LEU A 292 11.83 19.89 -10.73
C LEU A 292 13.35 20.03 -10.97
N PRO A 293 13.80 20.94 -11.86
CA PRO A 293 15.20 21.03 -12.29
C PRO A 293 16.23 21.29 -11.17
N GLY A 294 15.77 21.75 -10.00
CA GLY A 294 16.63 21.97 -8.84
C GLY A 294 16.90 20.76 -7.97
N ILE A 295 16.23 19.63 -8.22
CA ILE A 295 16.19 18.48 -7.29
C ILE A 295 17.57 17.85 -7.05
N ARG A 296 18.46 17.81 -8.06
CA ARG A 296 19.81 17.25 -7.94
C ARG A 296 20.75 18.12 -7.08
N ARG A 297 20.42 19.40 -6.88
CA ARG A 297 21.24 20.32 -6.06
C ARG A 297 21.01 20.13 -4.57
N VAL A 298 19.96 19.41 -4.21
CA VAL A 298 19.59 19.15 -2.81
C VAL A 298 20.28 17.89 -2.32
N PRO A 299 20.88 17.89 -1.11
CA PRO A 299 21.52 16.72 -0.54
C PRO A 299 20.55 15.53 -0.45
N VAL A 300 21.05 14.34 -0.82
CA VAL A 300 20.31 13.08 -0.62
C VAL A 300 20.26 12.76 0.87
N ARG A 301 19.08 12.44 1.36
CA ARG A 301 18.87 11.97 2.75
C ARG A 301 18.87 10.45 2.86
N GLY A 302 18.40 9.78 1.82
CA GLY A 302 18.40 8.34 1.81
C GLY A 302 17.96 7.78 0.46
N VAL A 303 18.37 6.57 0.20
CA VAL A 303 17.90 5.75 -0.90
C VAL A 303 17.32 4.49 -0.29
N MET A 304 16.14 4.10 -0.72
CA MET A 304 15.49 2.88 -0.23
C MET A 304 14.99 2.04 -1.39
N ALA A 305 15.02 0.73 -1.21
CA ALA A 305 14.39 -0.22 -2.09
C ALA A 305 13.42 -1.08 -1.32
N VAL A 306 12.35 -1.51 -1.97
CA VAL A 306 11.33 -2.37 -1.37
C VAL A 306 10.64 -3.20 -2.45
N ALA A 307 10.28 -4.44 -2.13
CA ALA A 307 9.51 -5.31 -3.00
C ALA A 307 8.00 -5.03 -2.87
N ARG A 308 7.30 -4.96 -3.99
CA ARG A 308 5.84 -4.97 -4.08
C ARG A 308 5.35 -6.41 -4.19
N PRO A 309 4.22 -6.76 -3.58
CA PRO A 309 3.63 -8.10 -3.69
C PRO A 309 2.78 -8.24 -4.96
N LEU A 310 3.38 -8.15 -6.14
CA LEU A 310 2.61 -8.35 -7.36
C LEU A 310 2.21 -9.81 -7.51
N ILE A 311 1.04 -10.03 -8.11
CA ILE A 311 0.54 -11.40 -8.39
C ILE A 311 0.96 -11.76 -9.80
N SER A 312 1.73 -12.84 -9.93
CA SER A 312 2.17 -13.35 -11.24
C SER A 312 0.97 -13.91 -12.01
N LYS A 313 0.79 -13.47 -13.25
CA LYS A 313 -0.20 -14.01 -14.20
C LYS A 313 0.48 -14.75 -15.35
N GLY A 314 1.66 -15.35 -15.12
CA GLY A 314 2.40 -16.14 -16.09
C GLY A 314 2.62 -15.46 -17.44
N GLY A 315 3.88 -15.12 -17.79
CA GLY A 315 4.25 -14.61 -19.11
C GLY A 315 3.89 -13.15 -19.44
N VAL A 316 3.37 -12.39 -18.49
CA VAL A 316 3.08 -10.96 -18.63
C VAL A 316 4.25 -10.15 -18.09
N ASP A 317 4.68 -9.10 -18.82
CA ASP A 317 5.68 -8.14 -18.32
C ASP A 317 5.21 -7.55 -16.98
N GLU A 318 6.09 -7.50 -15.98
CA GLU A 318 5.82 -7.01 -14.63
C GLU A 318 5.22 -5.59 -14.59
N ARG A 319 5.53 -4.76 -15.60
CA ARG A 319 4.94 -3.43 -15.78
C ARG A 319 3.52 -3.45 -16.33
N GLU A 320 3.11 -4.60 -16.88
CA GLU A 320 1.78 -4.83 -17.45
C GLU A 320 0.83 -5.53 -16.47
N VAL A 321 1.35 -6.07 -15.38
CA VAL A 321 0.56 -6.68 -14.32
C VAL A 321 -0.33 -5.61 -13.67
N SER A 322 -1.63 -5.89 -13.56
CA SER A 322 -2.58 -5.04 -12.85
C SER A 322 -2.14 -4.76 -11.42
N ARG A 323 -2.46 -3.58 -10.92
CA ARG A 323 -2.19 -3.16 -9.54
C ARG A 323 -3.37 -3.42 -8.60
N THR A 324 -4.30 -4.27 -9.00
CA THR A 324 -5.37 -4.80 -8.15
C THR A 324 -4.83 -5.82 -7.15
N PHE A 325 -5.68 -6.28 -6.26
CA PHE A 325 -5.36 -7.29 -5.26
C PHE A 325 -6.18 -8.57 -5.49
N GLU A 326 -5.76 -9.65 -4.86
CA GLU A 326 -6.48 -10.92 -4.89
C GLU A 326 -6.56 -11.54 -3.50
N CYS A 327 -7.71 -12.16 -3.19
CA CYS A 327 -7.94 -12.92 -1.97
C CYS A 327 -8.02 -14.40 -2.33
N PHE A 328 -7.19 -15.22 -1.70
CA PHE A 328 -7.12 -16.65 -1.89
C PHE A 328 -7.77 -17.35 -0.67
N ASP A 329 -8.94 -17.95 -0.85
CA ASP A 329 -9.50 -18.89 0.12
C ASP A 329 -8.97 -20.30 -0.19
N HIS A 330 -8.00 -20.73 0.61
CA HIS A 330 -7.30 -21.99 0.43
C HIS A 330 -8.12 -23.24 0.75
N LYS A 331 -9.39 -23.10 1.13
CA LYS A 331 -10.32 -24.23 1.13
C LYS A 331 -10.39 -24.91 -0.24
N ARG A 332 -10.21 -24.13 -1.32
CA ARG A 332 -10.15 -24.65 -2.70
C ARG A 332 -8.90 -25.50 -2.95
N ASP A 333 -7.84 -25.27 -2.20
CA ASP A 333 -6.56 -25.97 -2.25
C ASP A 333 -6.50 -27.10 -1.21
N GLY A 334 -7.62 -27.41 -0.53
CA GLY A 334 -7.71 -28.45 0.49
C GLY A 334 -7.25 -28.00 1.89
N VAL A 335 -7.11 -26.69 2.14
CA VAL A 335 -6.72 -26.14 3.44
C VAL A 335 -7.78 -25.15 3.94
N ASP A 336 -8.70 -25.62 4.77
CA ASP A 336 -9.73 -24.75 5.35
C ASP A 336 -9.20 -23.96 6.55
N GLY A 337 -9.72 -22.75 6.75
CA GLY A 337 -9.28 -21.83 7.82
C GLY A 337 -8.01 -21.03 7.47
N PHE A 338 -7.47 -21.14 6.24
CA PHE A 338 -6.36 -20.30 5.78
C PHE A 338 -6.79 -19.41 4.61
N VAL A 339 -6.52 -18.12 4.72
CA VAL A 339 -6.86 -17.10 3.70
C VAL A 339 -5.65 -16.22 3.46
N THR A 340 -5.26 -16.03 2.20
CA THR A 340 -4.18 -15.10 1.82
C THR A 340 -4.75 -13.91 1.08
N ILE A 341 -4.23 -12.71 1.37
CA ILE A 341 -4.48 -11.50 0.59
C ILE A 341 -3.16 -10.90 0.13
N SER A 342 -3.04 -10.65 -1.17
CA SER A 342 -1.82 -10.10 -1.78
C SER A 342 -2.15 -9.13 -2.91
N GLY A 343 -1.17 -8.32 -3.32
CA GLY A 343 -1.34 -7.28 -4.33
C GLY A 343 -1.79 -5.94 -3.74
N GLY A 344 -2.43 -5.14 -4.58
CA GLY A 344 -3.01 -3.85 -4.19
C GLY A 344 -2.01 -2.76 -3.84
N LYS A 345 -2.49 -1.75 -3.15
CA LYS A 345 -1.76 -0.54 -2.78
C LYS A 345 -2.12 -0.12 -1.34
N THR A 346 -1.25 0.63 -0.67
CA THR A 346 -1.56 1.20 0.66
C THR A 346 -2.83 2.05 0.63
N THR A 347 -3.09 2.78 -0.46
CA THR A 347 -4.34 3.53 -0.67
C THR A 347 -5.57 2.63 -0.59
N THR A 348 -5.51 1.41 -1.13
CA THR A 348 -6.66 0.48 -1.20
C THR A 348 -6.74 -0.49 -0.02
N ALA A 349 -5.88 -0.34 1.00
CA ALA A 349 -5.77 -1.29 2.12
C ALA A 349 -7.09 -1.51 2.87
N ARG A 350 -7.92 -0.46 3.04
CA ARG A 350 -9.25 -0.58 3.68
C ARG A 350 -10.19 -1.47 2.85
N GLY A 351 -10.30 -1.23 1.55
CA GLY A 351 -11.14 -2.04 0.64
C GLY A 351 -10.65 -3.49 0.54
N MET A 352 -9.33 -3.69 0.54
CA MET A 352 -8.70 -5.01 0.63
C MET A 352 -9.12 -5.73 1.92
N ALA A 353 -9.08 -5.01 3.05
CA ALA A 353 -9.49 -5.53 4.35
C ALA A 353 -10.98 -5.93 4.38
N GLU A 354 -11.86 -5.14 3.80
CA GLU A 354 -13.28 -5.44 3.66
C GLU A 354 -13.48 -6.79 2.95
N LYS A 355 -12.81 -7.00 1.81
CA LYS A 355 -12.94 -8.24 1.03
C LYS A 355 -12.44 -9.48 1.78
N VAL A 356 -11.27 -9.42 2.40
CA VAL A 356 -10.74 -10.57 3.14
C VAL A 356 -11.56 -10.83 4.41
N SER A 357 -12.06 -9.78 5.07
CA SER A 357 -12.93 -9.92 6.24
C SER A 357 -14.29 -10.53 5.91
N ASP A 358 -14.85 -10.24 4.72
CA ASP A 358 -16.09 -10.88 4.25
C ASP A 358 -15.89 -12.39 4.09
N ILE A 359 -14.75 -12.83 3.53
CA ILE A 359 -14.41 -14.25 3.41
C ILE A 359 -14.29 -14.89 4.80
N VAL A 360 -13.55 -14.25 5.71
CA VAL A 360 -13.35 -14.73 7.08
C VAL A 360 -14.68 -14.84 7.84
N CYS A 361 -15.50 -13.80 7.79
CA CYS A 361 -16.82 -13.79 8.44
C CYS A 361 -17.74 -14.88 7.85
N GLY A 362 -17.70 -15.09 6.53
CA GLY A 362 -18.43 -16.18 5.86
C GLY A 362 -18.04 -17.56 6.40
N LYS A 363 -16.71 -17.80 6.58
CA LYS A 363 -16.19 -19.06 7.17
C LYS A 363 -16.64 -19.26 8.62
N LEU A 364 -16.70 -18.20 9.38
CA LEU A 364 -17.08 -18.20 10.82
C LEU A 364 -18.58 -18.14 11.05
N GLY A 365 -19.41 -17.99 10.00
CA GLY A 365 -20.87 -17.84 10.10
C GLY A 365 -21.28 -16.50 10.72
N ILE A 366 -20.44 -15.47 10.68
CA ILE A 366 -20.68 -14.14 11.22
C ILE A 366 -21.38 -13.29 10.16
N LYS A 367 -22.53 -12.71 10.48
CA LYS A 367 -23.35 -11.90 9.57
C LYS A 367 -23.15 -10.38 9.73
N ALA A 368 -22.07 -9.95 10.40
CA ALA A 368 -21.79 -8.54 10.61
C ALA A 368 -21.27 -7.89 9.31
N GLU A 369 -21.89 -6.79 8.91
CA GLU A 369 -21.50 -6.00 7.74
C GLU A 369 -20.26 -5.12 8.03
N CYS A 370 -19.49 -4.79 6.99
CA CYS A 370 -18.39 -3.83 7.08
C CYS A 370 -18.91 -2.42 7.38
N ARG A 371 -18.30 -1.75 8.34
CA ARG A 371 -18.62 -0.35 8.72
C ARG A 371 -17.41 0.57 8.58
N THR A 372 -16.30 0.08 8.09
CA THR A 372 -15.03 0.82 8.07
C THR A 372 -15.04 2.05 7.16
N ARG A 373 -16.01 2.16 6.24
CA ARG A 373 -16.20 3.33 5.38
C ARG A 373 -16.66 4.59 6.15
N ASP A 374 -17.33 4.39 7.29
CA ASP A 374 -18.03 5.45 8.00
C ASP A 374 -17.52 5.67 9.43
N VAL A 375 -16.80 4.72 9.98
CA VAL A 375 -16.26 4.81 11.34
C VAL A 375 -14.94 5.58 11.34
N PRO A 376 -14.89 6.78 11.98
CA PRO A 376 -13.63 7.51 12.14
C PRO A 376 -12.64 6.68 12.95
N LEU A 377 -11.39 6.71 12.51
CA LEU A 377 -10.32 5.98 13.18
C LEU A 377 -9.82 6.73 14.41
N ALA A 378 -9.39 5.98 15.41
CA ALA A 378 -8.76 6.53 16.60
C ALA A 378 -7.39 7.15 16.26
N PRO A 379 -6.98 8.24 16.92
CA PRO A 379 -5.65 8.79 16.75
C PRO A 379 -4.55 7.75 16.97
N TYR A 380 -3.54 7.74 16.11
CA TYR A 380 -2.44 6.76 16.14
C TYR A 380 -1.72 6.66 17.49
N ARG A 381 -1.68 7.78 18.26
CA ARG A 381 -1.04 7.83 19.59
C ARG A 381 -1.70 6.88 20.60
N LEU A 382 -2.96 6.54 20.42
CA LEU A 382 -3.68 5.61 21.30
C LEU A 382 -3.23 4.15 21.11
N PHE A 383 -2.40 3.87 20.11
CA PHE A 383 -1.79 2.55 19.97
C PHE A 383 -0.85 2.20 21.12
N TYR A 384 -0.20 3.17 21.73
CA TYR A 384 0.75 2.99 22.83
C TYR A 384 0.12 3.12 24.23
N GLN A 385 -1.17 3.33 24.30
CA GLN A 385 -1.96 3.40 25.54
C GLN A 385 -2.79 2.11 25.69
#